data_5997b99f9ef14eb7563b8569fe71615a
#
_entry.id   5997b99f9ef14eb7563b8569fe71615a
#
_cell.length_a   1.000
_cell.length_b   1.000
_cell.length_c   1.000
_cell.angle_alpha   90.00
_cell.angle_beta   90.00
_cell.angle_gamma   90.00
#
_symmetry.space_group_name_H-M   'P 1'
#
loop_
_entity.id
_entity.type
_entity.pdbx_description
1 polymer ?
#
loop_
_entity_poly.entity_id
_entity_poly.type
_entity_poly.pdbx_seq_one_letter_code
_entity_poly.pdbx_strand_id
1 'polypeptide(L)'
;MSDLEALHVRAKALNLNGLLAHWGEAAAAGWLATLIDWEEQERTRRSLERRLRAAHIGRFKPLCDFDWTWPKRCDRAAFEALMSLDFLKDATNAILVGPNGVGKSTLARNIAHQALIHGHTVLFTSAGQLLSELAALDSDSALRRRLRHYAGPRLLVIDEVGYLSYSNRHADLLFELVSRRYEHNSTLVTTNRPFAEWREVFPNAACVVSLVDRLVHNAEVLAIEGESYRLKEAQERAEQRARQRRKAKS
;
A
#
# COMPACT_ATOMS: atom_id res chain seq x y z
N MET A 1 24.38 -5.63 -30.31
CA MET A 1 23.95 -6.93 -29.75
C MET A 1 23.07 -7.58 -30.81
N SER A 2 23.36 -8.78 -31.25
CA SER A 2 22.48 -9.49 -32.21
C SER A 2 21.15 -9.85 -31.51
N ASP A 3 20.08 -10.04 -32.30
CA ASP A 3 18.77 -10.46 -31.74
C ASP A 3 18.88 -11.78 -30.96
N LEU A 4 19.75 -12.69 -31.39
CA LEU A 4 20.01 -13.97 -30.69
C LEU A 4 20.76 -13.77 -29.36
N GLU A 5 21.67 -12.80 -29.25
CA GLU A 5 22.31 -12.44 -27.96
C GLU A 5 21.32 -11.87 -26.99
N ALA A 6 20.43 -11.01 -27.48
CA ALA A 6 19.35 -10.45 -26.63
C ALA A 6 18.42 -11.56 -26.10
N LEU A 7 18.00 -12.50 -26.94
CA LEU A 7 17.19 -13.66 -26.55
C LEU A 7 17.91 -14.56 -25.54
N HIS A 8 19.23 -14.79 -25.73
CA HIS A 8 20.03 -15.59 -24.80
C HIS A 8 20.09 -14.94 -23.39
N VAL A 9 20.30 -13.62 -23.32
CA VAL A 9 20.29 -12.87 -22.06
C VAL A 9 18.92 -12.99 -21.36
N ARG A 10 17.83 -12.85 -22.11
CA ARG A 10 16.46 -13.01 -21.59
C ARG A 10 16.19 -14.42 -21.07
N ALA A 11 16.57 -15.46 -21.86
CA ALA A 11 16.44 -16.85 -21.45
C ALA A 11 17.23 -17.16 -20.16
N LYS A 12 18.42 -16.55 -20.01
CA LYS A 12 19.25 -16.65 -18.80
C LYS A 12 18.57 -15.98 -17.60
N ALA A 13 18.02 -14.77 -17.78
CA ALA A 13 17.26 -14.06 -16.74
C ALA A 13 16.02 -14.86 -16.27
N LEU A 14 15.41 -15.60 -17.19
CA LEU A 14 14.30 -16.50 -16.90
C LEU A 14 14.74 -17.86 -16.29
N ASN A 15 16.04 -18.13 -16.15
CA ASN A 15 16.56 -19.42 -15.69
C ASN A 15 16.03 -20.62 -16.52
N LEU A 16 15.89 -20.45 -17.84
CA LEU A 16 15.47 -21.50 -18.75
C LEU A 16 16.65 -22.45 -19.04
N ASN A 17 17.15 -23.13 -18.01
CA ASN A 17 18.39 -23.90 -18.06
C ASN A 17 18.38 -25.03 -19.14
N GLY A 18 17.24 -25.70 -19.31
CA GLY A 18 17.09 -26.71 -20.37
C GLY A 18 17.23 -26.11 -21.78
N LEU A 19 16.63 -24.95 -22.02
CA LEU A 19 16.74 -24.20 -23.27
C LEU A 19 18.19 -23.73 -23.50
N LEU A 20 18.85 -23.24 -22.45
CA LEU A 20 20.23 -22.75 -22.51
C LEU A 20 21.23 -23.90 -22.81
N ALA A 21 20.98 -25.09 -22.27
CA ALA A 21 21.82 -26.27 -22.55
C ALA A 21 21.76 -26.72 -24.02
N HIS A 22 20.64 -26.49 -24.70
CA HIS A 22 20.40 -26.82 -26.11
C HIS A 22 20.28 -25.55 -26.99
N TRP A 23 21.00 -24.49 -26.63
CA TRP A 23 20.89 -23.18 -27.29
C TRP A 23 21.20 -23.24 -28.78
N GLY A 24 22.21 -24.01 -29.19
CA GLY A 24 22.62 -24.15 -30.62
C GLY A 24 21.49 -24.67 -31.49
N GLU A 25 20.70 -25.64 -31.00
CA GLU A 25 19.55 -26.20 -31.70
C GLU A 25 18.35 -25.24 -31.66
N ALA A 26 18.11 -24.63 -30.51
CA ALA A 26 16.99 -23.74 -30.29
C ALA A 26 17.13 -22.42 -31.05
N ALA A 27 18.35 -21.90 -31.21
CA ALA A 27 18.63 -20.64 -31.88
C ALA A 27 18.20 -20.61 -33.36
N ALA A 28 18.17 -21.77 -34.00
CA ALA A 28 17.69 -21.92 -35.38
C ALA A 28 16.14 -22.05 -35.47
N ALA A 29 15.47 -22.20 -34.35
CA ALA A 29 14.02 -22.45 -34.33
C ALA A 29 13.22 -21.17 -34.38
N GLY A 30 12.31 -21.03 -35.33
CA GLY A 30 11.46 -19.83 -35.52
C GLY A 30 10.50 -19.52 -34.34
N TRP A 31 10.33 -20.46 -33.41
CA TRP A 31 9.47 -20.28 -32.21
C TRP A 31 10.20 -19.74 -30.99
N LEU A 32 11.54 -19.64 -31.00
CA LEU A 32 12.35 -19.31 -29.81
C LEU A 32 11.95 -17.95 -29.17
N ALA A 33 11.84 -16.90 -29.98
CA ALA A 33 11.45 -15.58 -29.50
C ALA A 33 10.07 -15.60 -28.86
N THR A 34 9.11 -16.26 -29.52
CA THR A 34 7.73 -16.39 -29.04
C THR A 34 7.66 -17.16 -27.72
N LEU A 35 8.44 -18.22 -27.55
CA LEU A 35 8.50 -18.98 -26.29
C LEU A 35 9.02 -18.11 -25.14
N ILE A 36 10.09 -17.36 -25.38
CA ILE A 36 10.68 -16.46 -24.36
C ILE A 36 9.66 -15.37 -23.97
N ASP A 37 8.96 -14.79 -24.95
CA ASP A 37 7.90 -13.80 -24.70
C ASP A 37 6.75 -14.38 -23.85
N TRP A 38 6.28 -15.57 -24.16
CA TRP A 38 5.25 -16.25 -23.38
C TRP A 38 5.70 -16.53 -21.94
N GLU A 39 6.92 -16.97 -21.75
CA GLU A 39 7.46 -17.29 -20.43
C GLU A 39 7.61 -16.02 -19.57
N GLU A 40 8.06 -14.90 -20.17
CA GLU A 40 8.13 -13.60 -19.50
C GLU A 40 6.75 -13.09 -19.10
N GLN A 41 5.79 -13.15 -20.02
CA GLN A 41 4.41 -12.72 -19.78
C GLN A 41 3.77 -13.54 -18.64
N GLU A 42 3.91 -14.87 -18.70
CA GLU A 42 3.33 -15.76 -17.70
C GLU A 42 3.98 -15.57 -16.32
N ARG A 43 5.30 -15.40 -16.25
CA ARG A 43 5.99 -15.10 -14.97
C ARG A 43 5.60 -13.76 -14.41
N THR A 44 5.48 -12.76 -15.26
CA THR A 44 4.99 -11.41 -14.86
C THR A 44 3.58 -11.50 -14.31
N ARG A 45 2.68 -12.20 -14.99
CA ARG A 45 1.30 -12.43 -14.56
C ARG A 45 1.25 -13.16 -13.21
N ARG A 46 1.95 -14.30 -13.08
CA ARG A 46 2.01 -15.07 -11.82
C ARG A 46 2.63 -14.27 -10.68
N SER A 47 3.66 -13.49 -10.97
CA SER A 47 4.32 -12.64 -9.98
C SER A 47 3.38 -11.55 -9.48
N LEU A 48 2.62 -10.89 -10.37
CA LEU A 48 1.60 -9.90 -10.01
C LEU A 48 0.49 -10.54 -9.17
N GLU A 49 -0.05 -11.68 -9.59
CA GLU A 49 -1.10 -12.39 -8.84
C GLU A 49 -0.66 -12.76 -7.43
N ARG A 50 0.57 -13.26 -7.28
CA ARG A 50 1.14 -13.58 -5.96
C ARG A 50 1.27 -12.33 -5.09
N ARG A 51 1.75 -11.20 -5.65
CA ARG A 51 1.86 -9.93 -4.93
C ARG A 51 0.48 -9.40 -4.53
N LEU A 52 -0.51 -9.44 -5.42
CA LEU A 52 -1.88 -9.01 -5.13
C LEU A 52 -2.50 -9.82 -3.98
N ARG A 53 -2.33 -11.15 -3.97
CA ARG A 53 -2.83 -12.00 -2.89
C ARG A 53 -2.14 -11.69 -1.55
N ALA A 54 -0.83 -11.50 -1.57
CA ALA A 54 -0.05 -11.24 -0.36
C ALA A 54 -0.25 -9.83 0.21
N ALA A 55 -0.70 -8.89 -0.60
CA ALA A 55 -0.81 -7.48 -0.21
C ALA A 55 -2.01 -7.13 0.66
N HIS A 56 -3.04 -7.98 0.71
CA HIS A 56 -4.27 -7.78 1.51
C HIS A 56 -4.99 -6.44 1.27
N ILE A 57 -4.91 -5.87 0.05
CA ILE A 57 -5.54 -4.56 -0.27
C ILE A 57 -7.07 -4.60 -0.12
N GLY A 58 -7.69 -5.76 -0.36
CA GLY A 58 -9.14 -5.90 -0.38
C GLY A 58 -9.79 -5.22 -1.59
N ARG A 59 -11.11 -5.02 -1.52
CA ARG A 59 -11.86 -4.29 -2.55
C ARG A 59 -11.77 -2.79 -2.31
N PHE A 60 -11.61 -2.01 -3.38
CA PHE A 60 -11.57 -0.56 -3.32
C PHE A 60 -12.11 0.07 -4.61
N LYS A 61 -12.49 1.35 -4.56
CA LYS A 61 -12.84 2.13 -5.73
C LYS A 61 -11.58 2.48 -6.52
N PRO A 62 -11.54 2.24 -7.86
CA PRO A 62 -10.46 2.74 -8.71
C PRO A 62 -10.36 4.27 -8.65
N LEU A 63 -9.20 4.80 -8.96
CA LEU A 63 -8.95 6.25 -8.92
C LEU A 63 -9.83 7.03 -9.92
N CYS A 64 -10.20 6.42 -11.05
CA CYS A 64 -11.11 7.02 -12.02
C CYS A 64 -12.51 7.31 -11.45
N ASP A 65 -12.93 6.58 -10.41
CA ASP A 65 -14.21 6.77 -9.73
C ASP A 65 -14.09 7.70 -8.50
N PHE A 66 -12.91 8.26 -8.25
CA PHE A 66 -12.70 9.20 -7.14
C PHE A 66 -13.20 10.59 -7.51
N ASP A 67 -14.16 11.10 -6.74
CA ASP A 67 -14.71 12.45 -6.93
C ASP A 67 -13.77 13.51 -6.35
N TRP A 68 -12.92 14.08 -7.18
CA TRP A 68 -11.96 15.12 -6.81
C TRP A 68 -12.61 16.49 -6.45
N THR A 69 -13.90 16.65 -6.74
CA THR A 69 -14.62 17.89 -6.43
C THR A 69 -15.20 17.88 -5.02
N TRP A 70 -15.27 16.70 -4.40
CA TRP A 70 -15.88 16.54 -3.08
C TRP A 70 -14.99 17.01 -1.92
N PRO A 71 -13.69 16.68 -1.84
CA PRO A 71 -12.84 17.26 -0.81
C PRO A 71 -12.76 18.78 -0.99
N LYS A 72 -12.97 19.53 0.09
CA LYS A 72 -12.80 21.01 0.07
C LYS A 72 -11.36 21.39 -0.29
N ARG A 73 -10.41 20.55 0.15
CA ARG A 73 -8.99 20.70 -0.11
C ARG A 73 -8.34 19.32 -0.21
N CYS A 74 -7.68 19.08 -1.32
CA CYS A 74 -6.79 17.93 -1.52
C CYS A 74 -5.77 18.35 -2.58
N ASP A 75 -4.50 18.30 -2.23
CA ASP A 75 -3.44 18.59 -3.20
C ASP A 75 -3.32 17.42 -4.17
N ARG A 76 -3.94 17.60 -5.34
CA ARG A 76 -3.93 16.60 -6.40
C ARG A 76 -2.54 16.40 -6.98
N ALA A 77 -1.73 17.45 -7.09
CA ALA A 77 -0.37 17.35 -7.63
C ALA A 77 0.53 16.54 -6.69
N ALA A 78 0.43 16.76 -5.37
CA ALA A 78 1.12 15.95 -4.37
C ALA A 78 0.66 14.48 -4.41
N PHE A 79 -0.65 14.21 -4.61
CA PHE A 79 -1.13 12.85 -4.79
C PHE A 79 -0.59 12.19 -6.08
N GLU A 80 -0.58 12.92 -7.21
CA GLU A 80 -0.02 12.44 -8.48
C GLU A 80 1.49 12.15 -8.35
N ALA A 81 2.23 12.94 -7.56
CA ALA A 81 3.63 12.66 -7.22
C ALA A 81 3.78 11.35 -6.42
N LEU A 82 2.88 11.05 -5.48
CA LEU A 82 2.86 9.74 -4.80
C LEU A 82 2.54 8.59 -5.76
N MET A 83 1.69 8.82 -6.77
CA MET A 83 1.36 7.82 -7.79
C MET A 83 2.52 7.53 -8.75
N SER A 84 3.54 8.42 -8.88
CA SER A 84 4.77 8.12 -9.63
C SER A 84 5.63 7.05 -8.96
N LEU A 85 5.43 6.83 -7.65
CA LEU A 85 6.17 5.87 -6.81
C LEU A 85 7.66 6.23 -6.60
N ASP A 86 8.10 7.42 -6.96
CA ASP A 86 9.49 7.83 -6.76
C ASP A 86 9.87 7.84 -5.28
N PHE A 87 8.92 8.18 -4.40
CA PHE A 87 9.10 8.13 -2.94
C PHE A 87 9.57 6.75 -2.41
N LEU A 88 9.28 5.67 -3.14
CA LEU A 88 9.74 4.33 -2.78
C LEU A 88 11.25 4.15 -3.00
N LYS A 89 11.86 4.89 -3.93
CA LYS A 89 13.29 4.76 -4.25
C LYS A 89 14.17 5.19 -3.07
N ASP A 90 13.76 6.26 -2.40
CA ASP A 90 14.52 6.90 -1.31
C ASP A 90 13.99 6.50 0.08
N ALA A 91 13.16 5.45 0.16
CA ALA A 91 12.49 5.02 1.38
C ALA A 91 11.72 6.15 2.10
N THR A 92 11.22 7.14 1.34
CA THR A 92 10.38 8.23 1.83
C THR A 92 9.03 7.67 2.28
N ASN A 93 8.49 8.17 3.38
CA ASN A 93 7.17 7.81 3.85
C ASN A 93 6.08 8.64 3.16
N ALA A 94 4.84 8.18 3.21
CA ALA A 94 3.68 8.94 2.78
C ALA A 94 2.63 8.99 3.89
N ILE A 95 2.05 10.15 4.13
CA ILE A 95 1.09 10.33 5.22
C ILE A 95 -0.15 11.03 4.69
N LEU A 96 -1.28 10.34 4.76
CA LEU A 96 -2.57 10.89 4.38
C LEU A 96 -3.32 11.29 5.66
N VAL A 97 -3.47 12.58 5.91
CA VAL A 97 -4.13 13.10 7.12
C VAL A 97 -5.43 13.82 6.76
N GLY A 98 -6.48 13.61 7.54
CA GLY A 98 -7.76 14.30 7.37
C GLY A 98 -8.92 13.62 8.05
N PRO A 99 -10.12 14.24 8.10
CA PRO A 99 -11.28 13.71 8.81
C PRO A 99 -11.76 12.36 8.25
N ASN A 100 -12.70 11.76 8.96
CA ASN A 100 -13.27 10.48 8.56
C ASN A 100 -14.11 10.61 7.28
N GLY A 101 -13.98 9.63 6.39
CA GLY A 101 -14.80 9.54 5.19
C GLY A 101 -14.38 10.42 4.01
N VAL A 102 -13.26 11.17 4.08
CA VAL A 102 -12.76 12.02 2.97
C VAL A 102 -12.02 11.26 1.87
N GLY A 103 -11.86 9.94 1.99
CA GLY A 103 -11.26 9.12 0.93
C GLY A 103 -9.81 8.67 1.16
N LYS A 104 -9.18 8.96 2.33
CA LYS A 104 -7.79 8.55 2.64
C LYS A 104 -7.47 7.10 2.30
N SER A 105 -8.27 6.16 2.82
CA SER A 105 -8.07 4.73 2.58
C SER A 105 -8.24 4.33 1.12
N THR A 106 -9.10 5.04 0.37
CA THR A 106 -9.26 4.84 -1.08
C THR A 106 -8.00 5.26 -1.81
N LEU A 107 -7.47 6.45 -1.53
CA LEU A 107 -6.24 6.94 -2.12
C LEU A 107 -5.05 6.05 -1.75
N ALA A 108 -4.92 5.64 -0.48
CA ALA A 108 -3.88 4.73 -0.02
C ALA A 108 -3.90 3.38 -0.76
N ARG A 109 -5.11 2.81 -1.01
CA ARG A 109 -5.25 1.57 -1.77
C ARG A 109 -4.89 1.73 -3.23
N ASN A 110 -5.19 2.88 -3.85
CA ASN A 110 -4.77 3.16 -5.23
C ASN A 110 -3.24 3.27 -5.35
N ILE A 111 -2.56 3.95 -4.41
CA ILE A 111 -1.09 3.99 -4.36
C ILE A 111 -0.52 2.57 -4.17
N ALA A 112 -1.07 1.80 -3.24
CA ALA A 112 -0.67 0.41 -2.98
C ALA A 112 -0.85 -0.48 -4.22
N HIS A 113 -1.97 -0.36 -4.93
CA HIS A 113 -2.24 -1.09 -6.17
C HIS A 113 -1.27 -0.70 -7.29
N GLN A 114 -1.01 0.59 -7.44
CA GLN A 114 -0.02 1.10 -8.39
C GLN A 114 1.38 0.50 -8.12
N ALA A 115 1.81 0.47 -6.85
CA ALA A 115 3.08 -0.14 -6.46
C ALA A 115 3.14 -1.64 -6.82
N LEU A 116 2.05 -2.39 -6.64
CA LEU A 116 1.98 -3.81 -7.02
C LEU A 116 2.11 -4.02 -8.53
N ILE A 117 1.44 -3.20 -9.35
CA ILE A 117 1.54 -3.25 -10.81
C ILE A 117 2.99 -3.01 -11.26
N HIS A 118 3.69 -2.06 -10.60
CA HIS A 118 5.09 -1.74 -10.89
C HIS A 118 6.11 -2.71 -10.27
N GLY A 119 5.65 -3.85 -9.73
CA GLY A 119 6.54 -4.92 -9.29
C GLY A 119 6.97 -4.84 -7.82
N HIS A 120 6.55 -3.82 -7.08
CA HIS A 120 6.90 -3.69 -5.66
C HIS A 120 6.09 -4.64 -4.78
N THR A 121 6.69 -5.06 -3.67
CA THR A 121 5.99 -5.81 -2.62
C THR A 121 5.25 -4.83 -1.72
N VAL A 122 3.99 -5.11 -1.45
CA VAL A 122 3.11 -4.28 -0.61
C VAL A 122 2.43 -5.14 0.44
N LEU A 123 2.22 -4.58 1.61
CA LEU A 123 1.34 -5.15 2.64
C LEU A 123 0.42 -4.05 3.16
N PHE A 124 -0.88 -4.28 3.10
CA PHE A 124 -1.91 -3.38 3.60
C PHE A 124 -2.54 -3.95 4.86
N THR A 125 -2.60 -3.17 5.93
CA THR A 125 -3.22 -3.55 7.20
C THR A 125 -3.79 -2.33 7.90
N SER A 126 -4.74 -2.52 8.81
CA SER A 126 -5.14 -1.45 9.72
C SER A 126 -4.23 -1.41 10.95
N ALA A 127 -4.10 -0.23 11.55
CA ALA A 127 -3.33 -0.07 12.78
C ALA A 127 -3.86 -0.97 13.91
N GLY A 128 -5.18 -1.07 14.04
CA GLY A 128 -5.81 -1.94 15.04
C GLY A 128 -5.46 -3.41 14.84
N GLN A 129 -5.56 -3.93 13.61
CA GLN A 129 -5.21 -5.32 13.31
C GLN A 129 -3.73 -5.60 13.55
N LEU A 130 -2.84 -4.76 13.01
CA LEU A 130 -1.39 -4.89 13.15
C LEU A 130 -0.98 -4.92 14.62
N LEU A 131 -1.43 -3.94 15.40
CA LEU A 131 -1.00 -3.79 16.79
C LEU A 131 -1.60 -4.87 17.68
N SER A 132 -2.87 -5.24 17.49
CA SER A 132 -3.48 -6.35 18.23
C SER A 132 -2.78 -7.68 17.95
N GLU A 133 -2.42 -7.94 16.69
CA GLU A 133 -1.71 -9.16 16.31
C GLU A 133 -0.31 -9.22 16.91
N LEU A 134 0.46 -8.12 16.87
CA LEU A 134 1.77 -8.06 17.49
C LEU A 134 1.71 -8.18 19.02
N ALA A 135 0.73 -7.50 19.64
CA ALA A 135 0.57 -7.51 21.10
C ALA A 135 0.12 -8.87 21.67
N ALA A 136 -0.55 -9.69 20.87
CA ALA A 136 -1.00 -11.02 21.25
C ALA A 136 0.13 -12.08 21.26
N LEU A 137 1.33 -11.73 20.80
CA LEU A 137 2.44 -12.67 20.74
C LEU A 137 3.24 -12.63 22.05
N ASP A 138 3.30 -13.77 22.75
CA ASP A 138 4.04 -13.92 24.02
C ASP A 138 5.50 -14.38 23.82
N SER A 139 5.80 -15.00 22.68
CA SER A 139 7.15 -15.47 22.38
C SER A 139 7.95 -14.43 21.60
N ASP A 140 9.14 -14.09 22.09
CA ASP A 140 10.07 -13.18 21.41
C ASP A 140 10.43 -13.65 20.01
N SER A 141 10.54 -14.94 19.78
CA SER A 141 10.85 -15.51 18.47
C SER A 141 9.69 -15.32 17.49
N ALA A 142 8.45 -15.51 17.95
CA ALA A 142 7.24 -15.28 17.17
C ALA A 142 7.07 -13.79 16.87
N LEU A 143 7.25 -12.92 17.87
CA LEU A 143 7.21 -11.47 17.71
C LEU A 143 8.24 -10.99 16.68
N ARG A 144 9.52 -11.39 16.82
CA ARG A 144 10.58 -11.04 15.87
C ARG A 144 10.27 -11.50 14.43
N ARG A 145 9.69 -12.70 14.29
CA ARG A 145 9.27 -13.21 12.96
C ARG A 145 8.12 -12.37 12.39
N ARG A 146 7.14 -11.99 13.22
CA ARG A 146 6.00 -11.18 12.78
C ARG A 146 6.40 -9.75 12.45
N LEU A 147 7.26 -9.13 13.23
CA LEU A 147 7.85 -7.82 12.93
C LEU A 147 8.62 -7.85 11.61
N ARG A 148 9.39 -8.90 11.30
CA ARG A 148 10.06 -9.07 10.00
C ARG A 148 9.06 -9.17 8.86
N HIS A 149 7.91 -9.83 9.06
CA HIS A 149 6.84 -9.90 8.06
C HIS A 149 6.31 -8.52 7.70
N TYR A 150 6.06 -7.65 8.69
CA TYR A 150 5.62 -6.28 8.45
C TYR A 150 6.75 -5.34 7.99
N ALA A 151 7.98 -5.59 8.39
CA ALA A 151 9.12 -4.78 7.99
C ALA A 151 9.60 -5.05 6.55
N GLY A 152 9.38 -6.25 6.01
CA GLY A 152 9.95 -6.70 4.75
C GLY A 152 9.40 -6.06 3.47
N PRO A 153 8.09 -5.81 3.32
CA PRO A 153 7.54 -5.24 2.09
C PRO A 153 8.12 -3.86 1.78
N ARG A 154 8.33 -3.58 0.47
CA ARG A 154 8.82 -2.27 0.02
C ARG A 154 7.89 -1.13 0.44
N LEU A 155 6.58 -1.37 0.41
CA LEU A 155 5.56 -0.46 0.92
C LEU A 155 4.70 -1.16 1.97
N LEU A 156 4.69 -0.65 3.20
CA LEU A 156 3.72 -1.02 4.22
C LEU A 156 2.67 0.07 4.33
N VAL A 157 1.40 -0.28 4.17
CA VAL A 157 0.29 0.63 4.41
C VAL A 157 -0.33 0.31 5.76
N ILE A 158 -0.32 1.31 6.66
CA ILE A 158 -0.96 1.24 7.98
C ILE A 158 -2.17 2.18 7.96
N ASP A 159 -3.35 1.61 7.73
CA ASP A 159 -4.59 2.36 7.62
C ASP A 159 -5.19 2.64 9.01
N GLU A 160 -5.81 3.81 9.18
CA GLU A 160 -6.58 4.18 10.37
C GLU A 160 -5.78 4.29 11.68
N VAL A 161 -4.55 4.84 11.63
CA VAL A 161 -3.82 5.18 12.85
C VAL A 161 -4.53 6.34 13.56
N GLY A 162 -4.77 6.20 14.87
CA GLY A 162 -5.44 7.22 15.68
C GLY A 162 -6.95 7.05 15.82
N TYR A 163 -7.54 5.99 15.27
CA TYR A 163 -8.95 5.67 15.42
C TYR A 163 -9.31 5.11 16.81
N LEU A 164 -8.37 4.42 17.42
CA LEU A 164 -8.50 3.81 18.74
C LEU A 164 -7.46 4.41 19.69
N SER A 165 -7.74 4.36 20.98
CA SER A 165 -6.72 4.60 22.01
C SER A 165 -5.89 3.33 22.18
N TYR A 166 -4.59 3.47 22.17
CA TYR A 166 -3.65 2.37 22.26
C TYR A 166 -2.92 2.34 23.60
N SER A 167 -2.56 1.15 24.06
CA SER A 167 -1.70 0.99 25.25
C SER A 167 -0.24 1.34 24.94
N ASN A 168 0.59 1.49 26.00
CA ASN A 168 2.02 1.71 25.87
C ASN A 168 2.68 0.60 25.03
N ARG A 169 2.33 -0.67 25.26
CA ARG A 169 2.84 -1.80 24.47
C ARG A 169 2.59 -1.63 22.97
N HIS A 170 1.41 -1.14 22.58
CA HIS A 170 1.09 -0.87 21.17
C HIS A 170 2.00 0.24 20.60
N ALA A 171 2.27 1.30 21.38
CA ALA A 171 3.16 2.37 20.97
C ALA A 171 4.60 1.86 20.76
N ASP A 172 5.12 1.05 21.69
CA ASP A 172 6.46 0.47 21.60
C ASP A 172 6.59 -0.45 20.39
N LEU A 173 5.57 -1.28 20.13
CA LEU A 173 5.54 -2.18 18.96
C LEU A 173 5.49 -1.40 17.64
N LEU A 174 4.70 -0.32 17.57
CA LEU A 174 4.66 0.53 16.39
C LEU A 174 6.00 1.26 16.19
N PHE A 175 6.59 1.77 17.27
CA PHE A 175 7.91 2.40 17.24
C PHE A 175 8.99 1.42 16.76
N GLU A 176 9.00 0.19 17.27
CA GLU A 176 9.94 -0.83 16.83
C GLU A 176 9.77 -1.16 15.34
N LEU A 177 8.54 -1.31 14.88
CA LEU A 177 8.26 -1.58 13.47
C LEU A 177 8.72 -0.43 12.58
N VAL A 178 8.35 0.82 12.91
CA VAL A 178 8.76 2.02 12.15
C VAL A 178 10.28 2.15 12.15
N SER A 179 10.94 1.88 13.28
CA SER A 179 12.40 1.91 13.41
C SER A 179 13.10 0.90 12.51
N ARG A 180 12.54 -0.29 12.33
CA ARG A 180 13.08 -1.32 11.43
C ARG A 180 12.91 -0.96 9.95
N ARG A 181 11.96 -0.09 9.64
CA ARG A 181 11.67 0.35 8.27
C ARG A 181 12.36 1.67 7.90
N TYR A 182 12.71 2.45 8.91
CA TYR A 182 13.33 3.76 8.76
C TYR A 182 14.55 3.70 7.82
N GLU A 183 14.57 4.55 6.79
CA GLU A 183 15.60 4.62 5.73
C GLU A 183 15.80 3.34 4.88
N HIS A 184 14.97 2.33 5.06
CA HIS A 184 15.06 1.08 4.30
C HIS A 184 13.85 0.84 3.40
N ASN A 185 12.66 1.07 3.91
CA ASN A 185 11.41 0.80 3.22
C ASN A 185 10.36 1.86 3.56
N SER A 186 9.55 2.26 2.59
CA SER A 186 8.52 3.27 2.77
C SER A 186 7.32 2.76 3.55
N THR A 187 6.80 3.62 4.44
CA THR A 187 5.55 3.39 5.16
C THR A 187 4.52 4.42 4.73
N LEU A 188 3.33 3.99 4.33
CA LEU A 188 2.20 4.86 4.08
C LEU A 188 1.25 4.77 5.27
N VAL A 189 0.98 5.89 5.91
CA VAL A 189 0.07 5.97 7.05
C VAL A 189 -1.16 6.77 6.67
N THR A 190 -2.36 6.28 7.02
CA THR A 190 -3.55 7.11 7.03
C THR A 190 -3.97 7.41 8.46
N THR A 191 -4.31 8.65 8.74
CA THR A 191 -4.71 9.09 10.08
C THR A 191 -5.80 10.15 10.01
N ASN A 192 -6.69 10.14 11.00
CA ASN A 192 -7.67 11.20 11.19
C ASN A 192 -7.22 12.23 12.22
N ARG A 193 -6.05 12.03 12.84
CA ARG A 193 -5.48 12.88 13.86
C ARG A 193 -4.19 13.54 13.38
N PRO A 194 -4.03 14.86 13.54
CA PRO A 194 -2.74 15.51 13.36
C PRO A 194 -1.70 14.91 14.30
N PHE A 195 -0.43 14.92 13.91
CA PHE A 195 0.65 14.35 14.75
C PHE A 195 0.75 15.00 16.14
N ALA A 196 0.38 16.27 16.27
CA ALA A 196 0.32 16.95 17.57
C ALA A 196 -0.60 16.24 18.57
N GLU A 197 -1.65 15.57 18.09
CA GLU A 197 -2.61 14.84 18.89
C GLU A 197 -2.24 13.36 19.13
N TRP A 198 -1.13 12.88 18.59
CA TRP A 198 -0.74 11.46 18.74
C TRP A 198 -0.39 11.08 20.19
N ARG A 199 -0.06 12.07 21.04
CA ARG A 199 0.07 11.83 22.47
C ARG A 199 -1.25 11.44 23.15
N GLU A 200 -2.39 11.84 22.61
CA GLU A 200 -3.72 11.42 23.07
C GLU A 200 -4.07 10.02 22.56
N VAL A 201 -3.59 9.68 21.37
CA VAL A 201 -3.76 8.35 20.75
C VAL A 201 -2.96 7.27 21.49
N PHE A 202 -1.77 7.63 21.96
CA PHE A 202 -0.85 6.78 22.70
C PHE A 202 -0.50 7.41 24.06
N PRO A 203 -1.44 7.44 25.02
CA PRO A 203 -1.23 8.11 26.29
C PRO A 203 -0.09 7.46 27.07
N ASN A 204 0.73 8.28 27.72
CA ASN A 204 1.87 7.86 28.54
C ASN A 204 3.01 7.12 27.80
N ALA A 205 3.02 7.12 26.48
CA ALA A 205 4.07 6.48 25.70
C ALA A 205 5.26 7.44 25.48
N ALA A 206 6.40 7.18 26.12
CA ALA A 206 7.61 8.00 25.97
C ALA A 206 8.15 7.98 24.55
N CYS A 207 7.94 6.88 23.80
CA CYS A 207 8.44 6.70 22.43
C CYS A 207 7.68 7.48 21.36
N VAL A 208 6.50 8.10 21.67
CA VAL A 208 5.64 8.73 20.66
C VAL A 208 6.33 9.87 19.92
N VAL A 209 7.11 10.69 20.63
CA VAL A 209 7.87 11.79 20.01
C VAL A 209 8.86 11.24 18.99
N SER A 210 9.63 10.23 19.35
CA SER A 210 10.60 9.59 18.45
C SER A 210 9.93 8.79 17.34
N LEU A 211 8.73 8.24 17.57
CA LEU A 211 7.90 7.59 16.54
C LEU A 211 7.48 8.59 15.47
N VAL A 212 6.94 9.72 15.89
CA VAL A 212 6.51 10.78 14.98
C VAL A 212 7.70 11.35 14.23
N ASP A 213 8.80 11.65 14.94
CA ASP A 213 10.02 12.15 14.32
C ASP A 213 10.50 11.25 13.16
N ARG A 214 10.61 9.94 13.39
CA ARG A 214 11.01 8.98 12.34
C ARG A 214 10.02 8.86 11.19
N LEU A 215 8.72 8.97 11.47
CA LEU A 215 7.71 8.90 10.41
C LEU A 215 7.75 10.14 9.51
N VAL A 216 7.98 11.33 10.08
CA VAL A 216 7.92 12.60 9.33
C VAL A 216 9.27 13.09 8.83
N HIS A 217 10.37 12.60 9.36
CA HIS A 217 11.72 13.02 9.00
C HIS A 217 11.97 12.99 7.47
N ASN A 218 11.46 11.95 6.82
CA ASN A 218 11.46 11.85 5.36
C ASN A 218 10.07 11.40 4.91
N ALA A 219 9.12 12.34 4.78
CA ALA A 219 7.75 12.02 4.45
C ALA A 219 7.06 13.08 3.58
N GLU A 220 6.29 12.59 2.62
CA GLU A 220 5.30 13.37 1.88
C GLU A 220 3.98 13.37 2.66
N VAL A 221 3.52 14.55 3.08
CA VAL A 221 2.29 14.71 3.86
C VAL A 221 1.19 15.29 2.99
N LEU A 222 0.15 14.49 2.75
CA LEU A 222 -1.05 14.91 2.02
C LEU A 222 -2.20 15.16 3.00
N ALA A 223 -2.52 16.44 3.23
CA ALA A 223 -3.69 16.85 4.00
C ALA A 223 -4.93 16.86 3.12
N ILE A 224 -6.02 16.22 3.60
CA ILE A 224 -7.31 16.16 2.92
C ILE A 224 -8.36 16.75 3.84
N GLU A 225 -9.00 17.83 3.41
CA GLU A 225 -10.06 18.51 4.16
C GLU A 225 -11.40 18.33 3.44
N GLY A 226 -12.47 18.16 4.18
CA GLY A 226 -13.81 18.04 3.60
C GLY A 226 -14.76 17.26 4.51
N GLU A 227 -15.97 17.09 3.99
CA GLU A 227 -17.02 16.32 4.66
C GLU A 227 -16.96 14.84 4.24
N SER A 228 -17.61 13.99 5.02
CA SER A 228 -17.61 12.56 4.74
C SER A 228 -18.34 12.22 3.43
N TYR A 229 -17.61 11.70 2.46
CA TYR A 229 -18.18 11.17 1.20
C TYR A 229 -19.14 10.00 1.45
N ARG A 230 -18.89 9.19 2.49
CA ARG A 230 -19.80 8.11 2.90
C ARG A 230 -21.17 8.63 3.35
N LEU A 231 -21.20 9.78 4.04
CA LEU A 231 -22.46 10.42 4.43
C LEU A 231 -23.21 10.95 3.20
N LYS A 232 -22.51 11.59 2.24
CA LYS A 232 -23.08 12.01 0.97
C LYS A 232 -23.75 10.86 0.25
N GLU A 233 -23.01 9.78 0.00
CA GLU A 233 -23.56 8.59 -0.67
C GLU A 233 -24.77 7.99 0.07
N ALA A 234 -24.73 7.98 1.41
CA ALA A 234 -25.84 7.46 2.21
C ALA A 234 -27.10 8.33 2.06
N GLN A 235 -26.95 9.66 2.05
CA GLN A 235 -28.04 10.61 1.83
C GLN A 235 -28.63 10.48 0.43
N GLU A 236 -27.78 10.47 -0.61
CA GLU A 236 -28.21 10.30 -2.00
C GLU A 236 -28.99 8.98 -2.22
N ARG A 237 -28.50 7.88 -1.63
CA ARG A 237 -29.21 6.58 -1.67
C ARG A 237 -30.55 6.61 -0.93
N ALA A 238 -30.62 7.31 0.20
CA ALA A 238 -31.87 7.47 0.97
C ALA A 238 -32.91 8.26 0.15
N GLU A 239 -32.51 9.37 -0.48
CA GLU A 239 -33.37 10.17 -1.35
C GLU A 239 -33.84 9.38 -2.57
N GLN A 240 -32.97 8.65 -3.24
CA GLN A 240 -33.35 7.80 -4.37
C GLN A 240 -34.38 6.75 -3.98
N ARG A 241 -34.20 6.08 -2.83
CA ARG A 241 -35.20 5.12 -2.31
C ARG A 241 -36.52 5.80 -1.97
N ALA A 242 -36.49 7.00 -1.40
CA ALA A 242 -37.70 7.76 -1.10
C ALA A 242 -38.47 8.16 -2.37
N ARG A 243 -37.75 8.62 -3.41
CA ARG A 243 -38.35 8.92 -4.73
C ARG A 243 -38.97 7.70 -5.39
N GLN A 244 -38.30 6.54 -5.34
CA GLN A 244 -38.82 5.27 -5.88
C GLN A 244 -40.10 4.82 -5.15
N ARG A 245 -40.13 4.92 -3.81
CA ARG A 245 -41.31 4.58 -3.01
C ARG A 245 -42.50 5.51 -3.30
N ARG A 246 -42.27 6.78 -3.59
CA ARG A 246 -43.34 7.73 -3.99
C ARG A 246 -43.90 7.37 -5.36
N LYS A 247 -43.02 7.05 -6.35
CA LYS A 247 -43.46 6.62 -7.68
C LYS A 247 -44.22 5.28 -7.69
N ALA A 248 -43.92 4.38 -6.79
CA ALA A 248 -44.62 3.08 -6.67
C ALA A 248 -45.97 3.17 -5.96
N LYS A 249 -46.31 4.32 -5.32
CA LYS A 249 -47.59 4.57 -4.67
C LYS A 249 -48.53 5.46 -5.49
N SER A 250 -48.02 6.02 -6.56
CA SER A 250 -48.78 6.78 -7.60
C SER A 250 -49.17 5.86 -8.77
#